data_a8724dad772832f9f6662f78e4bd453f
#
_entry.id   a8724dad772832f9f6662f78e4bd453f
#
_cell.length_a   1.000
_cell.length_b   1.000
_cell.length_c   1.000
_cell.angle_alpha   90.00
_cell.angle_beta   90.00
_cell.angle_gamma   90.00
#
_symmetry.space_group_name_H-M   'P 1'
#
loop_
_entity.id
_entity.type
_entity.pdbx_description
1 polymer ?
#
loop_
_entity_poly.entity_id
_entity_poly.type
_entity_poly.pdbx_seq_one_letter_code
_entity_poly.pdbx_strand_id
1 'polypeptide(L)'
;MNNQNIYKVDNNPNYNMIPGDPQGSPDESFSEKTIVFIDEAFLSKVSKHFGEGRYLSFDRFYFAKNISKKQRLQCERIFLYIAPPFQNPVPSFEEEKKKEGYDKFIYKLKKAGIFVREGRCQRLKIDGKFEYYQKAVDVLIAMDLTNVLITFPHIKKIILISSDSDFVPIIENLNNNGIKTILYTYYERGRKAIFSTSNELIKAVHKYVLLTKSDFINSQLKNQ
;
A
#
# COMPACT_ATOMS: atom_id res chain seq x y z
N MET A 1 24.41 -31.13 -10.50
CA MET A 1 23.11 -31.01 -11.18
C MET A 1 22.55 -29.65 -10.80
N ASN A 2 22.65 -28.69 -11.71
CA ASN A 2 22.31 -27.29 -11.50
C ASN A 2 20.82 -27.07 -11.69
N ASN A 3 20.12 -26.62 -10.65
CA ASN A 3 18.80 -26.04 -10.80
C ASN A 3 18.90 -24.52 -10.57
N GLN A 4 19.16 -23.80 -11.66
CA GLN A 4 18.96 -22.37 -11.72
C GLN A 4 17.47 -22.12 -12.02
N ASN A 5 16.68 -21.79 -11.00
CA ASN A 5 15.37 -21.19 -11.20
C ASN A 5 15.55 -19.69 -11.45
N ILE A 6 15.74 -19.37 -12.72
CA ILE A 6 15.72 -18.00 -13.23
C ILE A 6 14.24 -17.57 -13.21
N TYR A 7 13.92 -16.55 -12.41
CA TYR A 7 12.64 -15.87 -12.47
C TYR A 7 12.46 -15.26 -13.85
N LYS A 8 11.63 -15.89 -14.68
CA LYS A 8 11.19 -15.28 -15.94
C LYS A 8 10.33 -14.08 -15.61
N VAL A 9 10.81 -12.91 -15.98
CA VAL A 9 9.98 -11.70 -16.10
C VAL A 9 9.10 -11.95 -17.32
N ASP A 10 7.81 -12.16 -17.12
CA ASP A 10 6.85 -12.23 -18.21
C ASP A 10 6.74 -10.86 -18.86
N ASN A 11 7.52 -10.65 -19.90
CA ASN A 11 7.35 -9.56 -20.87
C ASN A 11 6.14 -9.89 -21.75
N ASN A 12 4.94 -9.76 -21.21
CA ASN A 12 3.72 -9.85 -22.00
C ASN A 12 3.35 -8.45 -22.51
N PRO A 13 3.48 -8.16 -23.84
CA PRO A 13 3.13 -6.87 -24.41
C PRO A 13 1.61 -6.60 -24.49
N ASN A 14 0.76 -7.50 -23.98
CA ASN A 14 -0.69 -7.38 -24.05
C ASN A 14 -1.33 -6.82 -22.77
N TYR A 15 -0.71 -5.82 -22.13
CA TYR A 15 -1.43 -4.99 -21.15
C TYR A 15 -2.27 -3.92 -21.85
N ASN A 16 -3.19 -4.37 -22.71
CA ASN A 16 -4.16 -3.50 -23.32
C ASN A 16 -5.40 -3.38 -22.43
N MET A 17 -5.71 -2.13 -22.12
CA MET A 17 -6.97 -1.52 -21.76
C MET A 17 -7.85 -2.24 -20.74
N ILE A 18 -7.99 -1.58 -19.60
CA ILE A 18 -9.09 -1.80 -18.66
C ILE A 18 -10.39 -1.34 -19.34
N PRO A 19 -11.41 -2.20 -19.56
CA PRO A 19 -12.70 -1.75 -20.04
C PRO A 19 -13.46 -1.07 -18.90
N GLY A 20 -13.88 0.17 -19.12
CA GLY A 20 -14.92 0.83 -18.34
C GLY A 20 -14.43 1.84 -17.31
N ASP A 21 -13.79 2.92 -17.77
CA ASP A 21 -13.78 4.17 -17.03
C ASP A 21 -15.15 4.87 -17.29
N PRO A 22 -16.01 5.06 -16.28
CA PRO A 22 -17.19 5.89 -16.47
C PRO A 22 -16.70 7.31 -16.73
N GLN A 23 -17.12 7.90 -17.83
CA GLN A 23 -16.81 9.21 -18.33
C GLN A 23 -16.85 10.26 -17.19
N GLY A 24 -15.69 10.52 -16.58
CA GLY A 24 -15.46 11.69 -15.78
C GLY A 24 -15.22 12.86 -16.72
N SER A 25 -15.87 13.98 -16.45
CA SER A 25 -15.76 15.23 -17.18
C SER A 25 -14.32 15.54 -17.60
N PRO A 26 -14.08 16.03 -18.82
CA PRO A 26 -12.77 16.43 -19.29
C PRO A 26 -12.43 17.79 -18.70
N ASP A 27 -11.98 17.84 -17.45
CA ASP A 27 -11.40 19.05 -16.92
C ASP A 27 -10.49 18.76 -15.72
N GLU A 28 -9.23 18.72 -16.01
CA GLU A 28 -7.99 18.98 -15.28
C GLU A 28 -6.89 18.12 -15.91
N SER A 29 -6.14 18.70 -16.85
CA SER A 29 -4.94 18.08 -17.42
C SER A 29 -3.86 17.91 -16.33
N PHE A 30 -3.95 16.83 -15.57
CA PHE A 30 -2.82 16.40 -14.75
C PHE A 30 -1.71 15.94 -15.69
N SER A 31 -0.68 16.75 -15.84
CA SER A 31 0.44 16.46 -16.73
C SER A 31 1.39 15.40 -16.16
N GLU A 32 1.35 15.13 -14.87
CA GLU A 32 2.33 14.30 -14.18
C GLU A 32 1.68 13.05 -13.56
N LYS A 33 2.25 11.90 -13.91
CA LYS A 33 1.78 10.60 -13.42
C LYS A 33 2.48 10.19 -12.13
N THR A 34 1.79 9.39 -11.32
CA THR A 34 2.32 8.84 -10.06
C THR A 34 1.94 7.39 -9.87
N ILE A 35 2.73 6.69 -9.06
CA ILE A 35 2.44 5.36 -8.54
C ILE A 35 2.17 5.48 -7.04
N VAL A 36 1.15 4.78 -6.55
CA VAL A 36 0.78 4.74 -5.14
C VAL A 36 1.19 3.40 -4.54
N PHE A 37 1.96 3.45 -3.46
CA PHE A 37 2.42 2.30 -2.67
C PHE A 37 1.71 2.32 -1.33
N ILE A 38 0.97 1.26 -1.01
CA ILE A 38 0.11 1.17 0.18
C ILE A 38 0.60 0.06 1.10
N ASP A 39 1.14 0.44 2.27
CA ASP A 39 1.26 -0.47 3.40
C ASP A 39 -0.14 -0.64 4.01
N GLU A 40 -0.79 -1.78 3.71
CA GLU A 40 -2.16 -2.04 4.16
C GLU A 40 -2.24 -2.19 5.67
N ALA A 41 -1.21 -2.71 6.34
CA ALA A 41 -1.22 -2.83 7.79
C ALA A 41 -1.27 -1.45 8.46
N PHE A 42 -0.45 -0.52 7.99
CA PHE A 42 -0.47 0.86 8.46
C PHE A 42 -1.80 1.54 8.13
N LEU A 43 -2.26 1.48 6.87
CA LEU A 43 -3.50 2.12 6.43
C LEU A 43 -4.72 1.60 7.19
N SER A 44 -4.82 0.28 7.39
CA SER A 44 -5.87 -0.36 8.18
C SER A 44 -5.83 0.07 9.65
N LYS A 45 -4.63 0.18 10.25
CA LYS A 45 -4.47 0.67 11.63
C LYS A 45 -4.99 2.10 11.79
N VAL A 46 -4.66 2.99 10.84
CA VAL A 46 -5.16 4.38 10.81
C VAL A 46 -6.68 4.42 10.59
N SER A 47 -7.20 3.61 9.67
CA SER A 47 -8.65 3.47 9.43
C SER A 47 -9.39 3.07 10.70
N LYS A 48 -8.88 2.08 11.44
CA LYS A 48 -9.46 1.63 12.70
C LYS A 48 -9.44 2.72 13.78
N HIS A 49 -8.37 3.52 13.82
CA HIS A 49 -8.27 4.65 14.75
C HIS A 49 -9.35 5.70 14.47
N PHE A 50 -9.49 6.16 13.24
CA PHE A 50 -10.52 7.13 12.86
C PHE A 50 -11.95 6.58 12.97
N GLY A 51 -12.12 5.26 12.95
CA GLY A 51 -13.37 4.57 13.15
C GLY A 51 -13.63 4.18 14.61
N GLU A 52 -12.88 4.74 15.57
CA GLU A 52 -13.06 4.52 17.02
C GLU A 52 -13.07 3.04 17.39
N GLY A 53 -12.07 2.30 16.88
CA GLY A 53 -11.89 0.87 17.11
C GLY A 53 -12.55 -0.03 16.05
N ARG A 54 -13.32 0.51 15.11
CA ARG A 54 -13.88 -0.21 13.96
C ARG A 54 -13.20 0.26 12.68
N TYR A 55 -13.00 -0.67 11.74
CA TYR A 55 -12.46 -0.28 10.43
C TYR A 55 -13.48 0.57 9.66
N LEU A 56 -13.05 1.73 9.14
CA LEU A 56 -13.87 2.48 8.19
C LEU A 56 -14.00 1.67 6.89
N SER A 57 -15.21 1.64 6.34
CA SER A 57 -15.46 1.02 5.04
C SER A 57 -15.10 2.00 3.94
N PHE A 58 -14.11 1.68 3.10
CA PHE A 58 -13.69 2.51 1.98
C PHE A 58 -13.07 1.67 0.88
N ASP A 59 -13.11 2.20 -0.34
CA ASP A 59 -12.52 1.60 -1.52
C ASP A 59 -11.06 2.06 -1.66
N ARG A 60 -10.11 1.10 -1.71
CA ARG A 60 -8.66 1.38 -1.81
C ARG A 60 -8.29 1.99 -3.15
N PHE A 61 -8.98 1.62 -4.22
CA PHE A 61 -8.73 2.17 -5.54
C PHE A 61 -9.12 3.66 -5.60
N TYR A 62 -10.34 3.99 -5.18
CA TYR A 62 -10.78 5.38 -5.13
C TYR A 62 -9.99 6.20 -4.11
N PHE A 63 -9.59 5.60 -2.98
CA PHE A 63 -8.72 6.24 -2.01
C PHE A 63 -7.38 6.66 -2.65
N ALA A 64 -6.71 5.75 -3.34
CA ALA A 64 -5.44 6.04 -4.02
C ALA A 64 -5.61 7.11 -5.12
N LYS A 65 -6.68 7.04 -5.91
CA LYS A 65 -7.01 8.05 -6.93
C LYS A 65 -7.24 9.43 -6.29
N ASN A 66 -8.01 9.50 -5.20
CA ASN A 66 -8.35 10.75 -4.52
C ASN A 66 -7.12 11.43 -3.89
N ILE A 67 -6.25 10.66 -3.21
CA ILE A 67 -5.03 11.24 -2.63
C ILE A 67 -4.07 11.71 -3.73
N SER A 68 -3.99 11.01 -4.86
CA SER A 68 -3.21 11.45 -6.02
C SER A 68 -3.76 12.75 -6.59
N LYS A 69 -5.08 12.84 -6.78
CA LYS A 69 -5.76 14.06 -7.25
C LYS A 69 -5.50 15.26 -6.34
N LYS A 70 -5.50 15.07 -5.01
CA LYS A 70 -5.13 16.11 -4.03
C LYS A 70 -3.70 16.64 -4.22
N GLN A 71 -2.80 15.85 -4.80
CA GLN A 71 -1.44 16.28 -5.14
C GLN A 71 -1.31 16.78 -6.59
N ARG A 72 -2.43 16.91 -7.33
CA ARG A 72 -2.47 17.24 -8.76
C ARG A 72 -1.70 16.24 -9.62
N LEU A 73 -1.80 14.95 -9.25
CA LEU A 73 -1.15 13.84 -9.94
C LEU A 73 -2.19 12.86 -10.47
N GLN A 74 -1.90 12.30 -11.65
CA GLN A 74 -2.68 11.20 -12.20
C GLN A 74 -2.15 9.87 -11.67
N CYS A 75 -2.96 9.13 -10.91
CA CYS A 75 -2.59 7.80 -10.44
C CYS A 75 -2.55 6.81 -11.62
N GLU A 76 -1.37 6.33 -11.96
CA GLU A 76 -1.18 5.34 -13.04
C GLU A 76 -1.28 3.91 -12.52
N ARG A 77 -0.65 3.63 -11.37
CA ARG A 77 -0.65 2.30 -10.75
C ARG A 77 -0.80 2.38 -9.24
N ILE A 78 -1.35 1.31 -8.68
CA ILE A 78 -1.52 1.16 -7.25
C ILE A 78 -0.93 -0.20 -6.86
N PHE A 79 0.06 -0.19 -5.97
CA PHE A 79 0.59 -1.38 -5.32
C PHE A 79 0.08 -1.41 -3.88
N LEU A 80 -0.41 -2.57 -3.46
CA LEU A 80 -0.85 -2.79 -2.09
C LEU A 80 -0.13 -4.00 -1.51
N TYR A 81 0.45 -3.82 -0.34
CA TYR A 81 1.28 -4.80 0.34
C TYR A 81 0.58 -5.27 1.61
N ILE A 82 0.44 -6.58 1.75
CA ILE A 82 -0.31 -7.20 2.84
C ILE A 82 0.26 -8.59 3.14
N ALA A 83 0.03 -9.12 4.34
CA ALA A 83 0.28 -10.52 4.63
C ALA A 83 -1.05 -11.26 4.82
N PRO A 84 -1.17 -12.50 4.30
CA PRO A 84 -2.34 -13.34 4.55
C PRO A 84 -2.47 -13.66 6.04
N PRO A 85 -3.67 -14.00 6.55
CA PRO A 85 -3.83 -14.51 7.89
C PRO A 85 -3.09 -15.83 8.08
N PHE A 86 -2.58 -16.06 9.28
CA PHE A 86 -1.92 -17.32 9.62
C PHE A 86 -2.89 -18.49 9.44
N GLN A 87 -2.34 -19.62 8.94
CA GLN A 87 -3.05 -20.89 8.82
C GLN A 87 -2.19 -22.01 9.41
N ASN A 88 -2.79 -22.84 10.26
CA ASN A 88 -2.16 -24.09 10.67
C ASN A 88 -2.13 -25.10 9.51
N PRO A 89 -1.27 -26.15 9.57
CA PRO A 89 -1.32 -27.26 8.61
C PRO A 89 -2.70 -27.93 8.51
N VAL A 90 -3.41 -27.99 9.65
CA VAL A 90 -4.85 -28.33 9.73
C VAL A 90 -5.53 -27.10 10.32
N PRO A 91 -6.16 -26.26 9.47
CA PRO A 91 -6.76 -25.03 9.93
C PRO A 91 -7.99 -25.28 10.81
N SER A 92 -8.20 -24.42 11.79
CA SER A 92 -9.45 -24.36 12.53
C SER A 92 -10.53 -23.67 11.68
N PHE A 93 -11.80 -23.86 12.04
CA PHE A 93 -12.92 -23.17 11.40
C PHE A 93 -12.77 -21.64 11.41
N GLU A 94 -12.23 -21.08 12.48
CA GLU A 94 -11.96 -19.64 12.55
C GLU A 94 -10.84 -19.17 11.60
N GLU A 95 -9.80 -20.00 11.43
CA GLU A 95 -8.72 -19.74 10.49
C GLU A 95 -9.22 -19.79 9.06
N GLU A 96 -10.02 -20.80 8.71
CA GLU A 96 -10.65 -20.93 7.39
C GLU A 96 -11.55 -19.73 7.08
N LYS A 97 -12.40 -19.32 8.02
CA LYS A 97 -13.27 -18.15 7.87
C LYS A 97 -12.48 -16.85 7.67
N LYS A 98 -11.37 -16.66 8.41
CA LYS A 98 -10.49 -15.50 8.23
C LYS A 98 -9.83 -15.52 6.85
N LYS A 99 -9.39 -16.70 6.41
CA LYS A 99 -8.78 -16.87 5.09
C LYS A 99 -9.77 -16.60 3.97
N GLU A 100 -10.98 -17.10 4.07
CA GLU A 100 -12.03 -16.84 3.09
C GLU A 100 -12.35 -15.33 2.97
N GLY A 101 -12.47 -14.64 4.10
CA GLY A 101 -12.66 -13.19 4.12
C GLY A 101 -11.52 -12.43 3.46
N TYR A 102 -10.29 -12.86 3.75
CA TYR A 102 -9.07 -12.33 3.14
C TYR A 102 -9.08 -12.55 1.62
N ASP A 103 -9.34 -13.77 1.16
CA ASP A 103 -9.33 -14.11 -0.26
C ASP A 103 -10.38 -13.31 -1.05
N LYS A 104 -11.57 -13.13 -0.49
CA LYS A 104 -12.60 -12.24 -1.05
C LYS A 104 -12.13 -10.79 -1.16
N PHE A 105 -11.42 -10.31 -0.15
CA PHE A 105 -10.84 -8.96 -0.15
C PHE A 105 -9.78 -8.82 -1.24
N ILE A 106 -8.82 -9.74 -1.30
CA ILE A 106 -7.76 -9.75 -2.33
C ILE A 106 -8.35 -9.83 -3.75
N TYR A 107 -9.34 -10.68 -3.95
CA TYR A 107 -10.03 -10.79 -5.23
C TYR A 107 -10.64 -9.44 -5.67
N LYS A 108 -11.33 -8.73 -4.75
CA LYS A 108 -11.90 -7.41 -5.03
C LYS A 108 -10.82 -6.38 -5.40
N LEU A 109 -9.70 -6.37 -4.67
CA LEU A 109 -8.59 -5.46 -4.96
C LEU A 109 -7.99 -5.71 -6.35
N LYS A 110 -7.70 -6.98 -6.68
CA LYS A 110 -7.18 -7.36 -7.99
C LYS A 110 -8.15 -7.03 -9.12
N LYS A 111 -9.45 -7.27 -8.91
CA LYS A 111 -10.52 -6.91 -9.88
C LYS A 111 -10.61 -5.40 -10.09
N ALA A 112 -10.33 -4.59 -9.06
CA ALA A 112 -10.28 -3.13 -9.18
C ALA A 112 -9.00 -2.60 -9.86
N GLY A 113 -8.06 -3.47 -10.26
CA GLY A 113 -6.81 -3.09 -10.90
C GLY A 113 -5.67 -2.74 -9.93
N ILE A 114 -5.77 -3.14 -8.66
CA ILE A 114 -4.70 -2.98 -7.68
C ILE A 114 -3.74 -4.15 -7.77
N PHE A 115 -2.44 -3.86 -7.85
CA PHE A 115 -1.38 -4.86 -7.81
C PHE A 115 -1.12 -5.25 -6.35
N VAL A 116 -1.63 -6.42 -5.95
CA VAL A 116 -1.44 -6.91 -4.58
C VAL A 116 -0.17 -7.73 -4.48
N ARG A 117 0.68 -7.37 -3.52
CA ARG A 117 1.90 -8.07 -3.16
C ARG A 117 1.73 -8.67 -1.78
N GLU A 118 1.87 -9.99 -1.69
CA GLU A 118 1.60 -10.74 -0.48
C GLU A 118 2.89 -11.18 0.18
N GLY A 119 3.14 -10.72 1.41
CA GLY A 119 4.14 -11.29 2.28
C GLY A 119 3.66 -12.59 2.91
N ARG A 120 4.07 -12.87 4.13
CA ARG A 120 3.63 -14.05 4.89
C ARG A 120 3.33 -13.68 6.34
N CYS A 121 2.47 -14.46 7.00
CA CYS A 121 2.24 -14.37 8.43
C CYS A 121 3.07 -15.47 9.15
N GLN A 122 3.80 -15.06 10.17
CA GLN A 122 4.52 -15.98 11.07
C GLN A 122 3.87 -15.93 12.45
N ARG A 123 3.63 -17.11 13.04
CA ARG A 123 3.20 -17.26 14.42
C ARG A 123 4.40 -17.61 15.28
N LEU A 124 4.62 -16.85 16.34
CA LEU A 124 5.63 -17.12 17.36
C LEU A 124 4.94 -17.33 18.71
N LYS A 125 5.54 -18.15 19.56
CA LYS A 125 5.09 -18.31 20.94
C LYS A 125 6.04 -17.52 21.83
N ILE A 126 5.54 -16.43 22.44
CA ILE A 126 6.29 -15.54 23.31
C ILE A 126 5.56 -15.51 24.66
N ASP A 127 6.26 -15.80 25.74
CA ASP A 127 5.70 -15.85 27.11
C ASP A 127 4.41 -16.68 27.23
N GLY A 128 4.35 -17.83 26.54
CA GLY A 128 3.21 -18.72 26.54
C GLY A 128 2.05 -18.31 25.65
N LYS A 129 2.06 -17.11 25.05
CA LYS A 129 1.03 -16.59 24.14
C LYS A 129 1.48 -16.67 22.68
N PHE A 130 0.53 -16.84 21.78
CA PHE A 130 0.81 -16.77 20.36
C PHE A 130 0.71 -15.34 19.87
N GLU A 131 1.78 -14.88 19.20
CA GLU A 131 1.84 -13.60 18.52
C GLU A 131 2.02 -13.81 17.03
N TYR A 132 1.45 -12.90 16.23
CA TYR A 132 1.41 -12.99 14.77
C TYR A 132 2.13 -11.80 14.16
N TYR A 133 3.13 -12.09 13.34
CA TYR A 133 3.98 -11.08 12.71
C TYR A 133 3.88 -11.17 11.19
N GLN A 134 3.74 -10.02 10.56
CA GLN A 134 3.93 -9.93 9.12
C GLN A 134 5.42 -10.03 8.79
N LYS A 135 5.76 -10.75 7.75
CA LYS A 135 7.13 -10.94 7.25
C LYS A 135 7.20 -10.68 5.75
N ALA A 136 8.30 -10.09 5.32
CA ALA A 136 8.62 -9.78 3.94
C ALA A 136 7.74 -8.70 3.28
N VAL A 137 6.78 -8.09 3.97
CA VAL A 137 5.96 -6.99 3.43
C VAL A 137 6.85 -5.80 3.13
N ASP A 138 7.65 -5.35 4.09
CA ASP A 138 8.55 -4.20 3.96
C ASP A 138 9.62 -4.43 2.89
N VAL A 139 10.13 -5.67 2.81
CA VAL A 139 11.08 -6.06 1.76
C VAL A 139 10.45 -5.94 0.37
N LEU A 140 9.20 -6.37 0.21
CA LEU A 140 8.48 -6.24 -1.07
C LEU A 140 8.24 -4.78 -1.44
N ILE A 141 7.87 -3.93 -0.48
CA ILE A 141 7.75 -2.48 -0.68
C ILE A 141 9.09 -1.91 -1.14
N ALA A 142 10.16 -2.24 -0.42
CA ALA A 142 11.52 -1.79 -0.71
C ALA A 142 11.98 -2.16 -2.13
N MET A 143 11.74 -3.40 -2.52
CA MET A 143 12.08 -3.91 -3.87
C MET A 143 11.31 -3.16 -4.94
N ASP A 144 10.01 -2.99 -4.78
CA ASP A 144 9.17 -2.35 -5.80
C ASP A 144 9.46 -0.83 -5.87
N LEU A 145 9.73 -0.16 -4.74
CA LEU A 145 10.19 1.23 -4.73
C LEU A 145 11.50 1.41 -5.51
N THR A 146 12.47 0.53 -5.28
CA THR A 146 13.75 0.56 -6.02
C THR A 146 13.54 0.29 -7.51
N ASN A 147 12.65 -0.63 -7.86
CA ASN A 147 12.36 -0.98 -9.24
C ASN A 147 11.64 0.13 -10.03
N VAL A 148 11.08 1.16 -9.38
CA VAL A 148 10.48 2.31 -10.09
C VAL A 148 11.46 2.95 -11.05
N LEU A 149 12.74 3.06 -10.67
CA LEU A 149 13.79 3.66 -11.48
C LEU A 149 13.95 2.99 -12.86
N ILE A 150 13.74 1.67 -12.90
CA ILE A 150 13.95 0.85 -14.11
C ILE A 150 12.62 0.62 -14.83
N THR A 151 11.58 0.25 -14.07
CA THR A 151 10.31 -0.19 -14.66
C THR A 151 9.44 0.98 -15.12
N PHE A 152 9.56 2.14 -14.47
CA PHE A 152 8.73 3.32 -14.73
C PHE A 152 9.57 4.59 -14.86
N PRO A 153 10.47 4.70 -15.84
CA PRO A 153 11.43 5.80 -15.95
C PRO A 153 10.78 7.18 -16.18
N HIS A 154 9.53 7.19 -16.63
CA HIS A 154 8.73 8.41 -16.80
C HIS A 154 8.14 8.93 -15.48
N ILE A 155 8.09 8.13 -14.43
CA ILE A 155 7.58 8.55 -13.12
C ILE A 155 8.63 9.39 -12.40
N LYS A 156 8.23 10.60 -12.00
CA LYS A 156 9.09 11.55 -11.25
C LYS A 156 8.59 11.79 -9.82
N LYS A 157 7.38 11.37 -9.51
CA LYS A 157 6.81 11.43 -8.17
C LYS A 157 6.10 10.12 -7.83
N ILE A 158 6.29 9.67 -6.60
CA ILE A 158 5.56 8.53 -6.03
C ILE A 158 4.81 8.97 -4.77
N ILE A 159 3.76 8.24 -4.44
CA ILE A 159 3.05 8.36 -3.16
C ILE A 159 3.29 7.09 -2.37
N LEU A 160 3.82 7.24 -1.16
CA LEU A 160 4.01 6.16 -0.20
C LEU A 160 3.07 6.37 0.99
N ILE A 161 2.31 5.34 1.37
CA ILE A 161 1.43 5.34 2.53
C ILE A 161 2.02 4.40 3.56
N SER A 162 2.73 4.95 4.54
CA SER A 162 3.39 4.20 5.61
C SER A 162 3.83 5.14 6.75
N SER A 163 4.32 4.58 7.85
CA SER A 163 5.02 5.30 8.93
C SER A 163 6.39 4.68 9.24
N ASP A 164 6.83 3.73 8.44
CA ASP A 164 8.03 2.95 8.70
C ASP A 164 9.29 3.70 8.26
N SER A 165 10.21 3.90 9.20
CA SER A 165 11.50 4.55 8.98
C SER A 165 12.51 3.69 8.22
N ASP A 166 12.28 2.39 8.12
CA ASP A 166 13.17 1.48 7.38
C ASP A 166 13.18 1.80 5.87
N PHE A 167 12.21 2.59 5.40
CA PHE A 167 12.19 3.09 4.02
C PHE A 167 13.08 4.31 3.77
N VAL A 168 13.67 4.93 4.79
CA VAL A 168 14.53 6.12 4.63
C VAL A 168 15.65 5.90 3.61
N PRO A 169 16.46 4.82 3.68
CA PRO A 169 17.55 4.62 2.71
C PRO A 169 17.06 4.51 1.26
N ILE A 170 15.88 3.93 1.05
CA ILE A 170 15.30 3.77 -0.28
C ILE A 170 14.77 5.09 -0.80
N ILE A 171 14.12 5.89 0.06
CA ILE A 171 13.63 7.23 -0.28
C ILE A 171 14.79 8.15 -0.65
N GLU A 172 15.90 8.10 0.08
CA GLU A 172 17.12 8.84 -0.26
C GLU A 172 17.69 8.41 -1.61
N ASN A 173 17.72 7.10 -1.89
CA ASN A 173 18.14 6.60 -3.18
C ASN A 173 17.22 7.09 -4.32
N LEU A 174 15.90 7.10 -4.12
CA LEU A 174 14.95 7.64 -5.09
C LEU A 174 15.18 9.13 -5.34
N ASN A 175 15.38 9.91 -4.27
CA ASN A 175 15.67 11.35 -4.36
C ASN A 175 16.95 11.61 -5.15
N ASN A 176 18.02 10.86 -4.90
CA ASN A 176 19.29 10.97 -5.61
C ASN A 176 19.16 10.65 -7.11
N ASN A 177 18.15 9.85 -7.47
CA ASN A 177 17.82 9.50 -8.85
C ASN A 177 16.67 10.34 -9.44
N GLY A 178 16.30 11.45 -8.80
CA GLY A 178 15.33 12.43 -9.31
C GLY A 178 13.86 12.04 -9.13
N ILE A 179 13.54 11.01 -8.34
CA ILE A 179 12.17 10.65 -7.99
C ILE A 179 11.81 11.23 -6.61
N LYS A 180 10.78 12.06 -6.57
CA LYS A 180 10.28 12.70 -5.35
C LYS A 180 9.25 11.83 -4.66
N THR A 181 9.42 11.58 -3.36
CA THR A 181 8.46 10.84 -2.54
C THR A 181 7.52 11.78 -1.82
N ILE A 182 6.21 11.55 -1.97
CA ILE A 182 5.14 12.17 -1.18
C ILE A 182 4.67 11.11 -0.18
N LEU A 183 4.92 11.34 1.10
CA LEU A 183 4.53 10.43 2.17
C LEU A 183 3.14 10.79 2.69
N TYR A 184 2.21 9.85 2.67
CA TYR A 184 0.97 9.92 3.44
C TYR A 184 1.15 9.10 4.71
N THR A 185 1.11 9.76 5.84
CA THR A 185 1.33 9.15 7.15
C THR A 185 0.33 9.67 8.18
N TYR A 186 0.37 9.13 9.39
CA TYR A 186 -0.39 9.63 10.52
C TYR A 186 0.43 9.47 11.79
N TYR A 187 0.46 10.50 12.62
CA TYR A 187 1.07 10.48 13.94
C TYR A 187 0.34 11.44 14.88
N GLU A 188 0.46 11.18 16.16
CA GLU A 188 -0.09 12.00 17.23
C GLU A 188 1.05 12.61 18.05
N ARG A 189 0.83 13.82 18.52
CA ARG A 189 1.77 14.47 19.45
C ARG A 189 1.46 14.02 20.87
N GLY A 190 2.39 13.36 21.53
CA GLY A 190 2.25 12.97 22.93
C GLY A 190 3.13 11.79 23.32
N ARG A 191 3.49 11.72 24.61
CA ARG A 191 4.37 10.66 25.15
C ARG A 191 3.76 9.25 25.10
N LYS A 192 2.43 9.13 24.95
CA LYS A 192 1.68 7.87 24.91
C LYS A 192 0.96 7.68 23.55
N ALA A 193 1.42 8.37 22.53
CA ALA A 193 0.81 8.29 21.20
C ALA A 193 0.90 6.86 20.65
N ILE A 194 -0.24 6.35 20.17
CA ILE A 194 -0.34 5.03 19.52
C ILE A 194 0.34 5.06 18.15
N PHE A 195 0.38 6.24 17.54
CA PHE A 195 1.02 6.50 16.25
C PHE A 195 2.20 7.44 16.44
N SER A 196 3.36 6.96 16.05
CA SER A 196 4.59 7.75 15.98
C SER A 196 5.14 7.70 14.56
N THR A 197 5.88 8.71 14.20
CA THR A 197 6.63 8.76 12.94
C THR A 197 8.03 9.27 13.24
N SER A 198 9.02 8.65 12.61
CA SER A 198 10.41 9.07 12.74
C SER A 198 10.62 10.45 12.11
N ASN A 199 11.38 11.30 12.81
CA ASN A 199 11.82 12.58 12.24
C ASN A 199 12.72 12.37 11.01
N GLU A 200 13.44 11.26 10.93
CA GLU A 200 14.28 10.90 9.80
C GLU A 200 13.42 10.64 8.57
N LEU A 201 12.33 9.88 8.72
CA LEU A 201 11.39 9.63 7.62
C LEU A 201 10.77 10.94 7.10
N ILE A 202 10.34 11.83 8.00
CA ILE A 202 9.77 13.14 7.62
C ILE A 202 10.79 14.01 6.88
N LYS A 203 12.07 13.97 7.27
CA LYS A 203 13.14 14.74 6.62
C LYS A 203 13.56 14.16 5.28
N ALA A 204 13.49 12.84 5.10
CA ALA A 204 13.91 12.16 3.88
C ALA A 204 12.94 12.41 2.71
N VAL A 205 11.66 12.60 2.98
CA VAL A 205 10.64 12.76 1.92
C VAL A 205 10.60 14.18 1.37
N HIS A 206 10.22 14.30 0.09
CA HIS A 206 10.01 15.61 -0.54
C HIS A 206 8.84 16.39 0.09
N LYS A 207 7.78 15.66 0.46
CA LYS A 207 6.58 16.21 1.11
C LYS A 207 5.94 15.13 1.97
N TYR A 208 5.42 15.50 3.13
CA TYR A 208 4.52 14.63 3.88
C TYR A 208 3.13 15.25 4.03
N VAL A 209 2.13 14.41 4.15
CA VAL A 209 0.72 14.77 4.34
C VAL A 209 0.14 13.88 5.43
N LEU A 210 -0.52 14.47 6.39
CA LEU A 210 -1.23 13.71 7.41
C LEU A 210 -2.56 13.19 6.87
N LEU A 211 -2.79 11.89 7.03
CA LEU A 211 -4.08 11.28 6.76
C LEU A 211 -5.13 11.85 7.69
N THR A 212 -6.31 12.04 7.15
CA THR A 212 -7.48 12.55 7.87
C THR A 212 -8.66 11.59 7.71
N LYS A 213 -9.64 11.64 8.62
CA LYS A 213 -10.87 10.83 8.51
C LYS A 213 -11.59 11.07 7.18
N SER A 214 -11.53 12.31 6.65
CA SER A 214 -12.17 12.66 5.38
C SER A 214 -11.53 11.97 4.17
N ASP A 215 -10.25 11.59 4.22
CA ASP A 215 -9.62 10.83 3.12
C ASP A 215 -10.27 9.46 2.93
N PHE A 216 -10.69 8.83 4.02
CA PHE A 216 -11.41 7.56 4.01
C PHE A 216 -12.87 7.75 3.61
N ILE A 217 -13.57 8.73 4.20
CA ILE A 217 -15.00 8.97 3.96
C ILE A 217 -15.25 9.35 2.49
N ASN A 218 -14.41 10.19 1.90
CA ASN A 218 -14.52 10.58 0.50
C ASN A 218 -14.21 9.44 -0.49
N SER A 219 -13.78 8.29 0.03
CA SER A 219 -13.46 7.09 -0.75
C SER A 219 -14.36 5.91 -0.35
N GLN A 220 -15.57 6.18 0.19
CA GLN A 220 -16.50 5.15 0.58
C GLN A 220 -16.94 4.30 -0.61
N LEU A 221 -17.17 3.02 -0.35
CA LEU A 221 -17.82 2.12 -1.30
C LEU A 221 -19.17 2.73 -1.68
N LYS A 222 -19.35 3.02 -2.97
CA LYS A 222 -20.68 3.37 -3.46
C LYS A 222 -21.56 2.13 -3.30
N ASN A 223 -22.64 2.26 -2.55
CA ASN A 223 -23.68 1.22 -2.50
C ASN A 223 -24.17 1.01 -3.93
N GLN A 224 -23.80 -0.12 -4.51
CA GLN A 224 -24.38 -0.61 -5.77
C GLN A 224 -25.66 -1.34 -5.46
#